data_e6aafbb46d862dbcdb423de76f9f400f
#
_entry.id   e6aafbb46d862dbcdb423de76f9f400f
#
_cell.length_a   1.000
_cell.length_b   1.000
_cell.length_c   1.000
_cell.angle_alpha   90.00
_cell.angle_beta   90.00
_cell.angle_gamma   90.00
#
_symmetry.space_group_name_H-M   'P 1'
#
loop_
_entity.id
_entity.type
_entity.pdbx_description
1 polymer ?
#
loop_
_entity_poly.entity_id
_entity_poly.type
_entity_poly.pdbx_seq_one_letter_code
_entity_poly.pdbx_strand_id
1 'polypeptide(L)'
;MMGLCLLEGASAQANERFLIVSWGDVIFGRQGVSKLDTSEKVRQAIEGWRARGVDKVLFRVDDFRVLLFHDVYVDPNIPYLREWARISRRAWEEGLVDTAVNVLKEAGIEAYMWITITDEGAPPEVLFNYGKGLSFRAWQSRFTRENTHVLVCDRSLTPNQRQFHWGVMEYAYPEVRGYMLQTIRAFSDKFPFDGVFLSLRSHSPPPRHADQFGFNEPVVREFKKRYGRDILRQDFDLDQWRELRGEYLTTFLQEVKSHLETTGQKLAVGVQQGEYIGPPFGNMRIQWRRWVSEKIIDELFVGHITRVRSRYPNRAQRGWGYLQNQEEGLGLPPIEEALRRDYGPLCSKHGVKLYVEPGNFYRHHKQPAYGSGAQPPEVGKKLVAEILTIPGVTGIPVRYDDVTESDGKE
;
A
#
# COMPACT_ATOMS: atom_id res chain seq x y z
N MET A 1 18.79 35.35 42.48
CA MET A 1 19.22 34.39 41.45
C MET A 1 18.01 34.05 40.58
N MET A 2 17.89 34.68 39.43
CA MET A 2 16.85 34.39 38.44
C MET A 2 17.38 33.29 37.53
N GLY A 3 16.75 32.10 37.60
CA GLY A 3 17.07 30.99 36.72
C GLY A 3 16.56 31.25 35.31
N LEU A 4 17.46 31.43 34.35
CA LEU A 4 17.15 31.43 32.92
C LEU A 4 16.72 29.98 32.51
N CYS A 5 15.42 29.74 32.31
CA CYS A 5 14.97 28.60 31.54
C CYS A 5 15.36 28.82 30.07
N LEU A 6 16.41 28.17 29.64
CA LEU A 6 16.70 27.99 28.21
C LEU A 6 15.59 27.15 27.64
N LEU A 7 14.69 27.75 26.90
CA LEU A 7 13.83 27.07 25.93
C LEU A 7 14.79 26.54 24.85
N GLU A 8 15.14 25.25 24.94
CA GLU A 8 15.74 24.55 23.82
C GLU A 8 14.76 24.66 22.65
N GLY A 9 15.12 25.49 21.70
CA GLY A 9 14.41 25.60 20.45
C GLY A 9 14.40 24.23 19.76
N ALA A 10 13.23 23.62 19.66
CA ALA A 10 13.03 22.46 18.81
C ALA A 10 13.54 22.83 17.41
N SER A 11 14.69 22.32 17.04
CA SER A 11 15.17 22.36 15.66
C SER A 11 14.05 21.82 14.80
N ALA A 12 13.56 22.64 13.87
CA ALA A 12 12.60 22.20 12.89
C ALA A 12 13.24 21.03 12.15
N GLN A 13 12.82 19.82 12.48
CA GLN A 13 13.31 18.60 11.85
C GLN A 13 12.92 18.68 10.39
N ALA A 14 13.90 18.68 9.49
CA ALA A 14 13.64 18.72 8.06
C ALA A 14 12.71 17.55 7.70
N ASN A 15 11.61 17.85 7.02
CA ASN A 15 10.66 16.80 6.65
C ASN A 15 11.28 15.85 5.63
N GLU A 16 11.19 14.56 5.89
CA GLU A 16 11.70 13.52 5.01
C GLU A 16 10.91 13.46 3.70
N ARG A 17 11.60 13.18 2.61
CA ARG A 17 11.02 13.03 1.28
C ARG A 17 11.14 11.59 0.83
N PHE A 18 10.01 10.93 0.57
CA PHE A 18 10.02 9.56 0.07
C PHE A 18 9.53 9.45 -1.37
N LEU A 19 10.03 8.44 -2.06
CA LEU A 19 9.68 8.12 -3.44
C LEU A 19 9.08 6.72 -3.52
N ILE A 20 8.04 6.58 -4.33
CA ILE A 20 7.42 5.28 -4.63
C ILE A 20 7.86 4.85 -6.02
N VAL A 21 8.59 3.74 -6.11
CA VAL A 21 8.95 3.09 -7.36
C VAL A 21 8.03 1.90 -7.60
N SER A 22 7.12 2.04 -8.52
CA SER A 22 6.18 0.98 -8.91
C SER A 22 6.73 0.10 -10.03
N TRP A 23 6.15 -1.06 -10.23
CA TRP A 23 6.49 -1.90 -11.36
C TRP A 23 6.22 -1.22 -12.73
N GLY A 24 5.27 -0.29 -12.80
CA GLY A 24 5.05 0.53 -13.97
C GLY A 24 6.27 1.37 -14.35
N ASP A 25 7.05 1.81 -13.37
CA ASP A 25 8.30 2.54 -13.59
C ASP A 25 9.40 1.61 -14.11
N VAL A 26 9.41 0.35 -13.67
CA VAL A 26 10.37 -0.66 -14.13
C VAL A 26 10.06 -1.12 -15.56
N ILE A 27 8.80 -1.44 -15.85
CA ILE A 27 8.42 -2.12 -17.09
C ILE A 27 8.09 -1.16 -18.24
N PHE A 28 7.33 -0.11 -17.96
CA PHE A 28 6.84 0.79 -19.01
C PHE A 28 7.58 2.11 -19.09
N GLY A 29 8.18 2.53 -17.99
CA GLY A 29 8.52 3.91 -17.77
C GLY A 29 7.27 4.77 -17.66
N ARG A 30 7.38 5.97 -17.13
CA ARG A 30 6.35 7.00 -17.26
C ARG A 30 6.65 7.81 -18.51
N GLN A 31 5.66 8.50 -19.09
CA GLN A 31 5.88 9.30 -20.29
C GLN A 31 7.04 10.27 -20.08
N GLY A 32 8.07 10.13 -20.92
CA GLY A 32 9.27 10.95 -20.87
C GLY A 32 10.37 10.48 -19.90
N VAL A 33 10.12 9.42 -19.12
CA VAL A 33 11.10 8.84 -18.19
C VAL A 33 11.58 7.49 -18.70
N SER A 34 12.89 7.26 -18.64
CA SER A 34 13.46 5.96 -18.98
C SER A 34 12.90 4.86 -18.07
N LYS A 35 12.65 3.69 -18.66
CA LYS A 35 12.31 2.49 -17.88
C LYS A 35 13.45 2.18 -16.91
N LEU A 36 13.10 1.76 -15.69
CA LEU A 36 14.08 1.27 -14.71
C LEU A 36 14.30 -0.25 -14.86
N ASP A 37 14.46 -0.70 -16.10
CA ASP A 37 14.53 -2.11 -16.47
C ASP A 37 15.94 -2.68 -16.55
N THR A 38 16.96 -1.85 -16.27
CA THR A 38 18.36 -2.26 -16.19
C THR A 38 19.04 -1.67 -14.98
N SER A 39 20.07 -2.36 -14.48
CA SER A 39 20.89 -1.89 -13.35
C SER A 39 21.52 -0.52 -13.59
N GLU A 40 21.95 -0.24 -14.82
CA GLU A 40 22.52 1.07 -15.18
C GLU A 40 21.50 2.20 -15.04
N LYS A 41 20.29 2.02 -15.58
CA LYS A 41 19.22 3.02 -15.45
C LYS A 41 18.78 3.24 -14.01
N VAL A 42 18.80 2.18 -13.19
CA VAL A 42 18.51 2.29 -11.75
C VAL A 42 19.59 3.14 -11.05
N ARG A 43 20.88 2.94 -11.37
CA ARG A 43 21.96 3.76 -10.81
C ARG A 43 21.80 5.23 -11.15
N GLN A 44 21.60 5.54 -12.43
CA GLN A 44 21.38 6.91 -12.91
C GLN A 44 20.17 7.57 -12.24
N ALA A 45 19.07 6.84 -12.09
CA ALA A 45 17.88 7.36 -11.39
C ALA A 45 18.18 7.68 -9.92
N ILE A 46 18.87 6.78 -9.21
CA ILE A 46 19.20 6.98 -7.79
C ILE A 46 20.11 8.18 -7.57
N GLU A 47 21.08 8.40 -8.45
CA GLU A 47 21.93 9.61 -8.43
C GLU A 47 21.08 10.88 -8.56
N GLY A 48 20.12 10.89 -9.49
CA GLY A 48 19.16 11.99 -9.63
C GLY A 48 18.26 12.18 -8.40
N TRP A 49 17.81 11.10 -7.76
CA TRP A 49 17.00 11.18 -6.56
C TRP A 49 17.78 11.73 -5.37
N ARG A 50 19.03 11.26 -5.18
CA ARG A 50 19.94 11.80 -4.18
C ARG A 50 20.16 13.30 -4.34
N ALA A 51 20.47 13.75 -5.55
CA ALA A 51 20.71 15.17 -5.86
C ALA A 51 19.49 16.05 -5.54
N ARG A 52 18.30 15.48 -5.49
CA ARG A 52 17.05 16.17 -5.19
C ARG A 52 16.53 15.94 -3.76
N GLY A 53 17.37 15.39 -2.88
CA GLY A 53 17.06 15.21 -1.48
C GLY A 53 15.98 14.18 -1.19
N VAL A 54 15.96 13.07 -1.91
CA VAL A 54 15.13 11.90 -1.55
C VAL A 54 15.82 11.18 -0.39
N ASP A 55 15.10 10.96 0.70
CA ASP A 55 15.58 10.31 1.92
C ASP A 55 15.21 8.83 1.98
N LYS A 56 14.12 8.44 1.31
CA LYS A 56 13.56 7.09 1.37
C LYS A 56 12.96 6.66 0.03
N VAL A 57 13.16 5.40 -0.35
CA VAL A 57 12.53 4.79 -1.54
C VAL A 57 11.73 3.55 -1.14
N LEU A 58 10.46 3.52 -1.52
CA LEU A 58 9.62 2.34 -1.47
C LEU A 58 9.70 1.63 -2.82
N PHE A 59 10.54 0.59 -2.89
CA PHE A 59 10.83 -0.13 -4.13
C PHE A 59 9.95 -1.38 -4.23
N ARG A 60 9.05 -1.40 -5.21
CA ARG A 60 8.09 -2.50 -5.36
C ARG A 60 8.77 -3.76 -5.88
N VAL A 61 8.66 -4.84 -5.11
CA VAL A 61 9.24 -6.14 -5.45
C VAL A 61 8.20 -7.21 -5.83
N ASP A 62 6.92 -6.90 -5.78
CA ASP A 62 5.83 -7.84 -6.10
C ASP A 62 6.01 -8.53 -7.45
N ASP A 63 6.54 -7.82 -8.44
CA ASP A 63 6.75 -8.36 -9.79
C ASP A 63 7.81 -9.45 -9.82
N PHE A 64 8.81 -9.36 -8.95
CA PHE A 64 9.87 -10.34 -8.83
C PHE A 64 9.47 -11.52 -7.94
N ARG A 65 8.52 -11.32 -7.03
CA ARG A 65 7.93 -12.40 -6.22
C ARG A 65 7.42 -13.54 -7.09
N VAL A 66 6.74 -13.17 -8.16
CA VAL A 66 6.21 -14.07 -9.18
C VAL A 66 7.31 -14.94 -9.81
N LEU A 67 8.47 -14.36 -10.04
CA LEU A 67 9.61 -15.07 -10.65
C LEU A 67 10.40 -15.88 -9.63
N LEU A 68 10.53 -15.38 -8.41
CA LEU A 68 11.29 -16.01 -7.34
C LEU A 68 10.72 -17.38 -6.96
N PHE A 69 9.40 -17.50 -6.94
CA PHE A 69 8.71 -18.72 -6.55
C PHE A 69 8.32 -19.63 -7.72
N HIS A 70 8.65 -19.26 -8.95
CA HIS A 70 8.31 -20.00 -10.21
C HIS A 70 6.82 -20.36 -10.35
N ASP A 71 5.91 -19.61 -9.76
CA ASP A 71 4.66 -20.08 -9.24
C ASP A 71 3.46 -19.31 -9.71
N VAL A 72 3.62 -18.60 -10.83
CA VAL A 72 2.56 -17.78 -11.35
C VAL A 72 2.14 -18.25 -12.72
N TYR A 73 0.87 -18.53 -12.83
CA TYR A 73 0.26 -18.65 -14.14
C TYR A 73 0.21 -17.24 -14.79
N VAL A 74 0.80 -17.14 -15.96
CA VAL A 74 0.72 -15.98 -16.84
C VAL A 74 0.14 -16.43 -18.15
N ASP A 75 -0.96 -15.83 -18.61
CA ASP A 75 -1.54 -16.19 -19.89
C ASP A 75 -0.57 -15.83 -21.04
N PRO A 76 -0.01 -16.83 -21.75
CA PRO A 76 0.97 -16.58 -22.81
C PRO A 76 0.35 -15.94 -24.06
N ASN A 77 -0.97 -15.96 -24.19
CA ASN A 77 -1.67 -15.39 -25.34
C ASN A 77 -1.87 -13.88 -25.22
N ILE A 78 -1.61 -13.30 -24.05
CA ILE A 78 -1.68 -11.86 -23.83
C ILE A 78 -0.32 -11.24 -24.06
N PRO A 79 -0.10 -10.48 -25.18
CA PRO A 79 1.22 -9.96 -25.56
C PRO A 79 1.87 -9.11 -24.47
N TYR A 80 1.06 -8.32 -23.79
CA TYR A 80 1.49 -7.46 -22.71
C TYR A 80 2.07 -8.23 -21.51
N LEU A 81 1.44 -9.33 -21.12
CA LEU A 81 1.91 -10.17 -20.00
C LEU A 81 3.19 -10.92 -20.35
N ARG A 82 3.33 -11.34 -21.62
CA ARG A 82 4.58 -11.92 -22.10
C ARG A 82 5.73 -10.92 -22.00
N GLU A 83 5.49 -9.69 -22.40
CA GLU A 83 6.50 -8.62 -22.35
C GLU A 83 6.84 -8.27 -20.89
N TRP A 84 5.83 -8.14 -20.02
CA TRP A 84 6.03 -7.97 -18.59
C TRP A 84 6.88 -9.11 -17.98
N ALA A 85 6.51 -10.36 -18.22
CA ALA A 85 7.26 -11.51 -17.72
C ALA A 85 8.70 -11.54 -18.24
N ARG A 86 8.90 -11.18 -19.52
CA ARG A 86 10.21 -11.12 -20.15
C ARG A 86 11.09 -10.04 -19.51
N ILE A 87 10.57 -8.83 -19.33
CA ILE A 87 11.30 -7.71 -18.72
C ILE A 87 11.60 -8.01 -17.26
N SER A 88 10.62 -8.48 -16.50
CA SER A 88 10.80 -8.80 -15.08
C SER A 88 11.84 -9.90 -14.87
N ARG A 89 11.81 -10.95 -15.70
CA ARG A 89 12.81 -12.04 -15.65
C ARG A 89 14.20 -11.50 -15.94
N ARG A 90 14.35 -10.75 -17.00
CA ARG A 90 15.64 -10.14 -17.36
C ARG A 90 16.16 -9.23 -16.24
N ALA A 91 15.32 -8.36 -15.70
CA ALA A 91 15.69 -7.47 -14.60
C ALA A 91 16.14 -8.26 -13.35
N TRP A 92 15.47 -9.37 -13.07
CA TRP A 92 15.85 -10.27 -11.99
C TRP A 92 17.21 -10.94 -12.24
N GLU A 93 17.42 -11.50 -13.43
CA GLU A 93 18.64 -12.19 -13.82
C GLU A 93 19.85 -11.23 -13.87
N GLU A 94 19.63 -9.97 -14.24
CA GLU A 94 20.63 -8.90 -14.22
C GLU A 94 20.89 -8.33 -12.81
N GLY A 95 20.25 -8.84 -11.75
CA GLY A 95 20.45 -8.40 -10.38
C GLY A 95 19.94 -6.98 -10.08
N LEU A 96 18.84 -6.59 -10.73
CA LEU A 96 18.29 -5.23 -10.58
C LEU A 96 17.94 -4.89 -9.12
N VAL A 97 17.37 -5.85 -8.37
CA VAL A 97 17.00 -5.62 -6.96
C VAL A 97 18.25 -5.42 -6.10
N ASP A 98 19.28 -6.27 -6.30
CA ASP A 98 20.58 -6.12 -5.62
C ASP A 98 21.19 -4.75 -5.89
N THR A 99 21.20 -4.36 -7.19
CA THR A 99 21.73 -3.06 -7.61
C THR A 99 20.94 -1.92 -6.95
N ALA A 100 19.60 -1.97 -6.98
CA ALA A 100 18.77 -0.91 -6.42
C ALA A 100 19.04 -0.73 -4.93
N VAL A 101 19.03 -1.82 -4.14
CA VAL A 101 19.23 -1.74 -2.69
C VAL A 101 20.63 -1.25 -2.33
N ASN A 102 21.67 -1.79 -2.97
CA ASN A 102 23.04 -1.40 -2.68
C ASN A 102 23.33 0.06 -3.04
N VAL A 103 22.89 0.51 -4.22
CA VAL A 103 23.10 1.89 -4.67
C VAL A 103 22.29 2.89 -3.84
N LEU A 104 21.06 2.55 -3.42
CA LEU A 104 20.31 3.38 -2.48
C LEU A 104 21.07 3.54 -1.16
N LYS A 105 21.61 2.45 -0.63
CA LYS A 105 22.38 2.43 0.60
C LYS A 105 23.66 3.27 0.49
N GLU A 106 24.43 3.11 -0.58
CA GLU A 106 25.61 3.93 -0.91
C GLU A 106 25.27 5.43 -1.05
N ALA A 107 24.07 5.73 -1.56
CA ALA A 107 23.57 7.09 -1.66
C ALA A 107 23.08 7.68 -0.33
N GLY A 108 22.98 6.88 0.75
CA GLY A 108 22.42 7.28 2.03
C GLY A 108 20.89 7.41 2.01
N ILE A 109 20.22 6.71 1.10
CA ILE A 109 18.76 6.70 0.94
C ILE A 109 18.21 5.41 1.57
N GLU A 110 17.27 5.53 2.52
CA GLU A 110 16.61 4.34 3.10
C GLU A 110 15.86 3.55 2.01
N ALA A 111 16.13 2.26 1.92
CA ALA A 111 15.52 1.35 0.95
C ALA A 111 14.50 0.45 1.61
N TYR A 112 13.22 0.61 1.26
CA TYR A 112 12.14 -0.25 1.73
C TYR A 112 11.63 -1.13 0.61
N MET A 113 11.53 -2.43 0.85
CA MET A 113 10.84 -3.29 -0.09
C MET A 113 9.32 -3.09 0.03
N TRP A 114 8.65 -2.82 -1.08
CA TRP A 114 7.20 -2.68 -1.11
C TRP A 114 6.54 -3.96 -1.60
N ILE A 115 5.65 -4.49 -0.77
CA ILE A 115 4.79 -5.65 -1.09
C ILE A 115 3.32 -5.25 -0.91
N THR A 116 2.50 -5.61 -1.90
CA THR A 116 1.04 -5.51 -1.81
C THR A 116 0.50 -6.83 -1.28
N ILE A 117 -0.16 -6.81 -0.13
CA ILE A 117 -0.64 -8.02 0.54
C ILE A 117 -2.04 -8.45 0.11
N THR A 118 -2.63 -7.76 -0.84
CA THR A 118 -4.06 -7.89 -1.19
C THR A 118 -4.31 -8.42 -2.59
N ASP A 119 -3.30 -8.60 -3.41
CA ASP A 119 -3.46 -8.97 -4.82
C ASP A 119 -2.65 -10.24 -5.15
N GLU A 120 -3.33 -11.36 -5.31
CA GLU A 120 -2.74 -12.65 -5.69
C GLU A 120 -3.16 -13.10 -7.09
N GLY A 121 -3.70 -12.18 -7.88
CA GLY A 121 -4.13 -12.43 -9.23
C GLY A 121 -5.46 -13.18 -9.35
N ALA A 122 -5.89 -13.43 -10.57
CA ALA A 122 -7.15 -14.10 -10.89
C ALA A 122 -6.97 -15.09 -12.03
N PRO A 123 -7.75 -16.18 -12.08
CA PRO A 123 -7.72 -17.10 -13.19
C PRO A 123 -8.15 -16.45 -14.49
N PRO A 124 -7.64 -16.90 -15.65
CA PRO A 124 -7.90 -16.29 -16.95
C PRO A 124 -9.37 -16.15 -17.30
N GLU A 125 -10.18 -17.11 -16.89
CA GLU A 125 -11.62 -17.17 -17.17
C GLU A 125 -12.39 -15.97 -16.56
N VAL A 126 -11.84 -15.39 -15.52
CA VAL A 126 -12.43 -14.23 -14.85
C VAL A 126 -12.19 -12.95 -15.64
N LEU A 127 -11.13 -12.91 -16.42
CA LEU A 127 -10.66 -11.72 -17.12
C LEU A 127 -11.41 -11.43 -18.41
N PHE A 128 -11.94 -12.45 -19.06
CA PHE A 128 -12.69 -12.30 -20.31
C PHE A 128 -14.00 -11.51 -20.18
N ASN A 129 -14.56 -11.40 -18.99
CA ASN A 129 -15.82 -10.71 -18.74
C ASN A 129 -15.67 -9.22 -18.47
N TYR A 130 -14.45 -8.71 -18.49
CA TYR A 130 -14.15 -7.33 -18.08
C TYR A 130 -13.79 -6.42 -19.24
N GLY A 131 -14.49 -6.39 -20.33
CA GLY A 131 -14.34 -5.38 -21.38
C GLY A 131 -12.89 -4.89 -21.64
N LYS A 132 -12.64 -4.26 -22.71
CA LYS A 132 -11.37 -3.88 -23.38
C LYS A 132 -10.14 -3.42 -22.57
N GLY A 133 -10.09 -3.51 -21.24
CA GLY A 133 -9.02 -2.87 -20.46
C GLY A 133 -8.29 -3.74 -19.43
N LEU A 134 -8.61 -5.00 -19.24
CA LEU A 134 -8.16 -5.76 -18.07
C LEU A 134 -7.25 -6.95 -18.34
N SER A 135 -6.80 -7.09 -19.55
CA SER A 135 -5.85 -8.11 -19.98
C SER A 135 -4.51 -8.09 -19.23
N PHE A 136 -4.14 -6.99 -18.59
CA PHE A 136 -2.85 -6.84 -17.91
C PHE A 136 -2.75 -7.55 -16.55
N ARG A 137 -3.75 -8.34 -16.15
CA ARG A 137 -3.77 -8.99 -14.84
C ARG A 137 -4.08 -10.48 -14.91
N ALA A 138 -3.91 -11.10 -16.06
CA ALA A 138 -4.10 -12.53 -16.26
C ALA A 138 -2.93 -13.32 -15.64
N TRP A 139 -2.72 -13.13 -14.35
CA TRP A 139 -1.79 -13.92 -13.56
C TRP A 139 -2.47 -14.36 -12.27
N GLN A 140 -2.09 -15.48 -11.75
CA GLN A 140 -2.60 -15.99 -10.49
C GLN A 140 -1.49 -16.75 -9.74
N SER A 141 -1.35 -16.51 -8.45
CA SER A 141 -0.42 -17.27 -7.63
C SER A 141 -0.85 -18.75 -7.56
N ARG A 142 0.11 -19.65 -7.51
CA ARG A 142 -0.16 -21.07 -7.33
C ARG A 142 -0.90 -21.31 -6.03
N PHE A 143 -0.51 -20.61 -4.96
CA PHE A 143 -1.15 -20.73 -3.67
C PHE A 143 -2.67 -20.51 -3.75
N THR A 144 -3.13 -19.44 -4.37
CA THR A 144 -4.58 -19.19 -4.49
C THR A 144 -5.28 -20.10 -5.49
N ARG A 145 -4.57 -20.64 -6.48
CA ARG A 145 -5.12 -21.67 -7.39
C ARG A 145 -5.38 -22.99 -6.68
N GLU A 146 -4.46 -23.40 -5.83
CA GLU A 146 -4.54 -24.68 -5.11
C GLU A 146 -5.39 -24.58 -3.84
N ASN A 147 -5.55 -23.36 -3.28
CA ASN A 147 -6.25 -23.11 -2.03
C ASN A 147 -7.40 -22.09 -2.22
N THR A 148 -8.36 -22.41 -3.09
CA THR A 148 -9.46 -21.47 -3.39
C THR A 148 -10.34 -21.14 -2.20
N HIS A 149 -10.36 -21.98 -1.17
CA HIS A 149 -11.13 -21.76 0.07
C HIS A 149 -10.62 -20.56 0.88
N VAL A 150 -9.35 -20.16 0.70
CA VAL A 150 -8.79 -18.99 1.42
C VAL A 150 -9.20 -17.65 0.81
N LEU A 151 -9.75 -17.66 -0.40
CA LEU A 151 -10.24 -16.44 -1.03
C LEU A 151 -11.44 -15.90 -0.27
N VAL A 152 -11.51 -14.57 -0.17
CA VAL A 152 -12.67 -13.93 0.50
C VAL A 152 -13.98 -14.38 -0.16
N CYS A 153 -14.95 -14.81 0.62
CA CYS A 153 -16.23 -15.30 0.15
C CYS A 153 -17.39 -14.47 0.66
N ASP A 154 -18.49 -14.52 -0.07
CA ASP A 154 -19.75 -13.89 0.33
C ASP A 154 -20.51 -14.73 1.38
N ARG A 155 -21.67 -14.23 1.81
CA ARG A 155 -22.52 -14.90 2.80
C ARG A 155 -23.07 -16.26 2.35
N SER A 156 -23.03 -16.54 1.05
CA SER A 156 -23.36 -17.86 0.46
C SER A 156 -22.18 -18.80 0.41
N LEU A 157 -21.03 -18.41 0.97
CA LEU A 157 -19.74 -19.11 0.93
C LEU A 157 -19.18 -19.24 -0.51
N THR A 158 -19.62 -18.37 -1.40
CA THR A 158 -19.11 -18.33 -2.77
C THR A 158 -17.87 -17.47 -2.80
N PRO A 159 -16.69 -18.03 -3.17
CA PRO A 159 -15.49 -17.25 -3.34
C PRO A 159 -15.67 -16.22 -4.44
N ASN A 160 -15.24 -15.00 -4.18
CA ASN A 160 -15.32 -13.96 -5.20
C ASN A 160 -14.19 -14.10 -6.18
N GLN A 161 -14.42 -14.83 -7.26
CA GLN A 161 -13.47 -14.98 -8.35
C GLN A 161 -13.83 -14.13 -9.58
N ARG A 162 -15.08 -13.66 -9.70
CA ARG A 162 -15.60 -13.22 -11.00
C ARG A 162 -15.51 -11.74 -11.31
N GLN A 163 -15.47 -10.84 -10.35
CA GLN A 163 -15.65 -9.44 -10.71
C GLN A 163 -14.74 -8.45 -10.00
N PHE A 164 -14.34 -8.68 -8.72
CA PHE A 164 -13.86 -7.57 -7.92
C PHE A 164 -12.56 -7.82 -7.16
N HIS A 165 -12.19 -9.06 -6.91
CA HIS A 165 -11.08 -9.36 -6.03
C HIS A 165 -10.10 -10.32 -6.68
N TRP A 166 -8.97 -9.83 -6.99
CA TRP A 166 -7.89 -10.49 -7.68
C TRP A 166 -7.09 -11.32 -6.69
N GLY A 167 -7.62 -12.53 -6.38
CA GLY A 167 -6.99 -13.42 -5.44
C GLY A 167 -6.86 -12.83 -4.04
N VAL A 168 -7.83 -12.02 -3.60
CA VAL A 168 -7.82 -11.50 -2.25
C VAL A 168 -8.09 -12.62 -1.26
N MET A 169 -7.15 -12.79 -0.34
CA MET A 169 -7.19 -13.86 0.67
C MET A 169 -7.72 -13.34 2.00
N GLU A 170 -8.38 -14.22 2.77
CA GLU A 170 -8.83 -13.90 4.12
C GLU A 170 -7.74 -14.22 5.16
N TYR A 171 -7.26 -13.21 5.85
CA TYR A 171 -6.17 -13.32 6.84
C TYR A 171 -6.56 -14.07 8.13
N ALA A 172 -7.82 -14.44 8.28
CA ALA A 172 -8.26 -15.35 9.34
C ALA A 172 -7.64 -16.76 9.21
N TYR A 173 -7.24 -17.16 8.00
CA TYR A 173 -6.55 -18.42 7.78
C TYR A 173 -5.06 -18.34 8.14
N PRO A 174 -4.56 -19.18 9.05
CA PRO A 174 -3.13 -19.22 9.38
C PRO A 174 -2.23 -19.51 8.18
N GLU A 175 -2.68 -20.34 7.24
CA GLU A 175 -1.94 -20.67 6.01
C GLU A 175 -1.78 -19.46 5.09
N VAL A 176 -2.72 -18.53 5.06
CA VAL A 176 -2.60 -17.26 4.33
C VAL A 176 -1.51 -16.40 4.94
N ARG A 177 -1.53 -16.24 6.26
CA ARG A 177 -0.50 -15.47 6.98
C ARG A 177 0.87 -16.11 6.80
N GLY A 178 0.96 -17.44 6.90
CA GLY A 178 2.19 -18.20 6.68
C GLY A 178 2.75 -18.00 5.27
N TYR A 179 1.90 -18.08 4.25
CA TYR A 179 2.28 -17.84 2.85
C TYR A 179 2.83 -16.42 2.63
N MET A 180 2.13 -15.40 3.13
CA MET A 180 2.59 -14.02 2.99
C MET A 180 3.87 -13.75 3.79
N LEU A 181 3.98 -14.31 4.99
CA LEU A 181 5.20 -14.20 5.79
C LEU A 181 6.40 -14.87 5.11
N GLN A 182 6.20 -16.06 4.52
CA GLN A 182 7.23 -16.72 3.73
C GLN A 182 7.67 -15.87 2.53
N THR A 183 6.72 -15.23 1.86
CA THR A 183 7.01 -14.29 0.77
C THR A 183 7.87 -13.12 1.23
N ILE A 184 7.52 -12.51 2.37
CA ILE A 184 8.29 -11.40 2.96
C ILE A 184 9.71 -11.87 3.30
N ARG A 185 9.84 -13.01 3.98
CA ARG A 185 11.13 -13.60 4.36
C ARG A 185 12.04 -13.84 3.16
N ALA A 186 11.48 -14.37 2.08
CA ALA A 186 12.27 -14.69 0.88
C ALA A 186 12.99 -13.47 0.27
N PHE A 187 12.44 -12.28 0.45
CA PHE A 187 13.09 -11.04 0.04
C PHE A 187 13.90 -10.39 1.18
N SER A 188 13.33 -10.30 2.38
CA SER A 188 13.99 -9.63 3.51
C SER A 188 15.28 -10.33 3.96
N ASP A 189 15.32 -11.66 3.86
CA ASP A 189 16.52 -12.44 4.20
C ASP A 189 17.58 -12.39 3.10
N LYS A 190 17.14 -12.15 1.85
CA LYS A 190 18.03 -12.14 0.69
C LYS A 190 18.65 -10.77 0.41
N PHE A 191 17.86 -9.71 0.55
CA PHE A 191 18.26 -8.36 0.19
C PHE A 191 18.33 -7.45 1.41
N PRO A 192 19.38 -6.64 1.55
CA PRO A 192 19.62 -5.81 2.74
C PRO A 192 18.77 -4.52 2.73
N PHE A 193 17.46 -4.65 2.59
CA PHE A 193 16.53 -3.54 2.77
C PHE A 193 16.55 -3.02 4.21
N ASP A 194 16.33 -1.73 4.40
CA ASP A 194 16.20 -1.11 5.73
C ASP A 194 14.85 -1.42 6.38
N GLY A 195 13.85 -1.77 5.56
CA GLY A 195 12.53 -2.14 6.04
C GLY A 195 11.64 -2.74 4.96
N VAL A 196 10.46 -3.14 5.42
CA VAL A 196 9.37 -3.67 4.60
C VAL A 196 8.20 -2.72 4.66
N PHE A 197 7.71 -2.31 3.50
CA PHE A 197 6.50 -1.52 3.37
C PHE A 197 5.36 -2.41 2.85
N LEU A 198 4.35 -2.61 3.68
CA LEU A 198 3.15 -3.38 3.32
C LEU A 198 2.05 -2.43 2.84
N SER A 199 1.68 -2.57 1.57
CA SER A 199 0.55 -1.84 0.99
C SER A 199 -0.74 -2.61 1.21
N LEU A 200 -1.68 -1.98 1.89
CA LEU A 200 -3.04 -2.52 2.07
C LEU A 200 -3.96 -2.18 0.89
N ARG A 201 -3.45 -1.53 -0.13
CA ARG A 201 -4.22 -1.22 -1.33
C ARG A 201 -4.30 -2.43 -2.24
N SER A 202 -5.47 -2.61 -2.88
CA SER A 202 -5.67 -3.50 -4.02
C SER A 202 -5.97 -2.73 -5.31
N HIS A 203 -5.68 -3.37 -6.43
CA HIS A 203 -6.14 -2.94 -7.75
C HIS A 203 -7.53 -3.47 -8.09
N SER A 204 -8.12 -4.29 -7.22
CA SER A 204 -9.47 -4.80 -7.40
C SER A 204 -10.48 -3.66 -7.40
N PRO A 205 -11.45 -3.67 -8.32
CA PRO A 205 -12.57 -2.74 -8.23
C PRO A 205 -13.41 -3.01 -6.98
N PRO A 206 -14.15 -2.02 -6.51
CA PRO A 206 -15.02 -2.19 -5.35
C PRO A 206 -16.11 -3.23 -5.61
N PRO A 207 -16.45 -4.10 -4.66
CA PRO A 207 -17.61 -4.96 -4.76
C PRO A 207 -18.90 -4.14 -4.87
N ARG A 208 -19.96 -4.80 -5.31
CA ARG A 208 -21.26 -4.15 -5.51
C ARG A 208 -21.86 -3.64 -4.19
N HIS A 209 -21.60 -4.33 -3.11
CA HIS A 209 -22.08 -4.00 -1.77
C HIS A 209 -20.91 -3.96 -0.80
N ALA A 210 -20.94 -3.00 0.10
CA ALA A 210 -19.82 -2.69 1.00
C ALA A 210 -19.32 -3.88 1.82
N ASP A 211 -20.20 -4.62 2.44
CA ASP A 211 -19.88 -5.73 3.34
C ASP A 211 -20.23 -7.09 2.71
N GLN A 212 -19.99 -7.19 1.39
CA GLN A 212 -20.37 -8.39 0.64
C GLN A 212 -19.49 -9.60 0.95
N PHE A 213 -18.20 -9.40 1.26
CA PHE A 213 -17.20 -10.45 1.39
C PHE A 213 -16.53 -10.45 2.75
N GLY A 214 -16.10 -11.63 3.21
CA GLY A 214 -15.43 -11.86 4.48
C GLY A 214 -16.20 -12.83 5.39
N PHE A 215 -17.01 -13.71 4.78
CA PHE A 215 -17.77 -14.74 5.47
C PHE A 215 -17.08 -16.11 5.46
N ASN A 216 -15.76 -16.10 5.43
CA ASN A 216 -14.94 -17.30 5.44
C ASN A 216 -15.12 -18.09 6.74
N GLU A 217 -14.93 -19.39 6.66
CA GLU A 217 -15.21 -20.32 7.78
C GLU A 217 -14.56 -19.91 9.10
N PRO A 218 -13.26 -19.52 9.17
CA PRO A 218 -12.66 -19.10 10.44
C PRO A 218 -13.34 -17.87 11.06
N VAL A 219 -13.77 -16.92 10.22
CA VAL A 219 -14.47 -15.72 10.68
C VAL A 219 -15.85 -16.09 11.24
N VAL A 220 -16.61 -16.91 10.51
CA VAL A 220 -17.94 -17.39 10.92
C VAL A 220 -17.87 -18.15 12.23
N ARG A 221 -16.92 -19.07 12.34
CA ARG A 221 -16.71 -19.88 13.54
C ARG A 221 -16.35 -19.05 14.75
N GLU A 222 -15.37 -18.16 14.62
CA GLU A 222 -14.90 -17.32 15.73
C GLU A 222 -15.97 -16.30 16.14
N PHE A 223 -16.71 -15.72 15.18
CA PHE A 223 -17.80 -14.83 15.49
C PHE A 223 -18.91 -15.53 16.30
N LYS A 224 -19.30 -16.73 15.87
CA LYS A 224 -20.27 -17.54 16.60
C LYS A 224 -19.79 -17.90 18.00
N LYS A 225 -18.52 -18.23 18.15
CA LYS A 225 -17.91 -18.53 19.45
C LYS A 225 -17.93 -17.33 20.40
N ARG A 226 -17.60 -16.12 19.90
CA ARG A 226 -17.52 -14.90 20.73
C ARG A 226 -18.89 -14.31 21.05
N TYR A 227 -19.77 -14.27 20.06
CA TYR A 227 -21.01 -13.50 20.14
C TYR A 227 -22.28 -14.35 20.09
N GLY A 228 -22.18 -15.68 19.98
CA GLY A 228 -23.30 -16.60 19.94
C GLY A 228 -24.19 -16.49 18.70
N ARG A 229 -23.74 -15.79 17.64
CA ARG A 229 -24.55 -15.54 16.44
C ARG A 229 -23.92 -16.25 15.21
N ASP A 230 -24.80 -16.89 14.44
CA ASP A 230 -24.45 -17.46 13.14
C ASP A 230 -24.63 -16.39 12.04
N ILE A 231 -23.55 -15.73 11.67
CA ILE A 231 -23.57 -14.61 10.71
C ILE A 231 -23.98 -15.02 9.28
N LEU A 232 -24.03 -16.31 8.97
CA LEU A 232 -24.56 -16.80 7.70
C LEU A 232 -26.08 -16.79 7.66
N ARG A 233 -26.74 -16.94 8.81
CA ARG A 233 -28.20 -17.20 8.92
C ARG A 233 -28.97 -16.18 9.73
N GLN A 234 -28.29 -15.45 10.62
CA GLN A 234 -28.89 -14.53 11.58
C GLN A 234 -28.46 -13.11 11.33
N ASP A 235 -29.20 -12.15 11.82
CA ASP A 235 -28.75 -10.77 11.93
C ASP A 235 -27.65 -10.67 12.98
N PHE A 236 -26.66 -9.83 12.72
CA PHE A 236 -25.49 -9.68 13.55
C PHE A 236 -24.99 -8.23 13.54
N ASP A 237 -24.16 -7.90 14.51
CA ASP A 237 -23.50 -6.61 14.60
C ASP A 237 -22.36 -6.53 13.57
N LEU A 238 -22.53 -5.64 12.60
CA LEU A 238 -21.54 -5.42 11.54
C LEU A 238 -20.23 -4.85 12.06
N ASP A 239 -20.25 -4.02 13.11
CA ASP A 239 -19.04 -3.43 13.64
C ASP A 239 -18.19 -4.47 14.39
N GLN A 240 -18.82 -5.37 15.12
CA GLN A 240 -18.14 -6.52 15.73
C GLN A 240 -17.50 -7.43 14.68
N TRP A 241 -18.19 -7.66 13.55
CA TRP A 241 -17.66 -8.48 12.46
C TRP A 241 -16.50 -7.79 11.73
N ARG A 242 -16.60 -6.50 11.47
CA ARG A 242 -15.53 -5.70 10.88
C ARG A 242 -14.30 -5.66 11.78
N GLU A 243 -14.51 -5.51 13.08
CA GLU A 243 -13.44 -5.51 14.09
C GLU A 243 -12.74 -6.87 14.15
N LEU A 244 -13.48 -7.98 14.24
CA LEU A 244 -12.92 -9.33 14.25
C LEU A 244 -11.99 -9.58 13.04
N ARG A 245 -12.40 -9.14 11.85
CA ARG A 245 -11.56 -9.27 10.65
C ARG A 245 -10.30 -8.42 10.73
N GLY A 246 -10.40 -7.23 11.31
CA GLY A 246 -9.25 -6.36 11.55
C GLY A 246 -8.24 -6.95 12.53
N GLU A 247 -8.70 -7.73 13.51
CA GLU A 247 -7.81 -8.44 14.45
C GLU A 247 -6.91 -9.45 13.73
N TYR A 248 -7.40 -10.15 12.71
CA TYR A 248 -6.58 -11.10 11.95
C TYR A 248 -5.50 -10.41 11.12
N LEU A 249 -5.79 -9.23 10.59
CA LEU A 249 -4.78 -8.40 9.94
C LEU A 249 -3.73 -7.93 10.95
N THR A 250 -4.16 -7.52 12.14
CA THR A 250 -3.25 -7.14 13.23
C THR A 250 -2.35 -8.31 13.64
N THR A 251 -2.90 -9.51 13.77
CA THR A 251 -2.12 -10.73 14.02
C THR A 251 -1.06 -10.95 12.96
N PHE A 252 -1.40 -10.80 11.68
CA PHE A 252 -0.43 -10.90 10.59
C PHE A 252 0.69 -9.86 10.72
N LEU A 253 0.35 -8.61 11.02
CA LEU A 253 1.37 -7.57 11.20
C LEU A 253 2.30 -7.87 12.38
N GLN A 254 1.79 -8.45 13.47
CA GLN A 254 2.60 -8.89 14.60
C GLN A 254 3.55 -10.02 14.22
N GLU A 255 3.08 -10.99 13.43
CA GLU A 255 3.92 -12.08 12.90
C GLU A 255 5.05 -11.54 12.01
N VAL A 256 4.74 -10.57 11.14
CA VAL A 256 5.74 -9.89 10.30
C VAL A 256 6.72 -9.09 11.15
N LYS A 257 6.23 -8.29 12.10
CA LYS A 257 7.08 -7.49 12.99
C LYS A 257 8.07 -8.36 13.75
N SER A 258 7.58 -9.48 14.31
CA SER A 258 8.44 -10.43 15.05
C SER A 258 9.56 -11.01 14.18
N HIS A 259 9.29 -11.25 12.89
CA HIS A 259 10.35 -11.67 11.97
C HIS A 259 11.35 -10.54 11.70
N LEU A 260 10.87 -9.35 11.37
CA LEU A 260 11.74 -8.22 11.01
C LEU A 260 12.63 -7.75 12.16
N GLU A 261 12.19 -7.93 13.40
CA GLU A 261 13.02 -7.68 14.59
C GLU A 261 14.28 -8.58 14.63
N THR A 262 14.18 -9.80 14.12
CA THR A 262 15.35 -10.71 14.05
C THR A 262 16.40 -10.26 13.02
N THR A 263 15.99 -9.48 12.03
CA THR A 263 16.88 -8.96 10.97
C THR A 263 17.23 -7.48 11.16
N GLY A 264 16.66 -6.82 12.18
CA GLY A 264 16.86 -5.39 12.44
C GLY A 264 16.15 -4.48 11.44
N GLN A 265 15.22 -5.00 10.66
CA GLN A 265 14.47 -4.27 9.66
C GLN A 265 13.21 -3.63 10.26
N LYS A 266 12.77 -2.51 9.68
CA LYS A 266 11.56 -1.79 10.11
C LYS A 266 10.32 -2.28 9.38
N LEU A 267 9.16 -2.20 10.03
CA LEU A 267 7.85 -2.44 9.44
C LEU A 267 7.12 -1.13 9.20
N ALA A 268 6.84 -0.85 7.93
CA ALA A 268 6.02 0.26 7.48
C ALA A 268 4.70 -0.25 6.89
N VAL A 269 3.59 0.44 7.15
CA VAL A 269 2.27 0.06 6.62
C VAL A 269 1.59 1.23 5.96
N GLY A 270 1.15 1.04 4.72
CA GLY A 270 0.41 2.01 3.93
C GLY A 270 -1.10 1.78 4.02
N VAL A 271 -1.81 2.73 4.60
CA VAL A 271 -3.26 2.71 4.79
C VAL A 271 -3.93 3.90 4.11
N GLN A 272 -5.22 3.78 3.86
CA GLN A 272 -6.04 4.93 3.51
C GLN A 272 -6.37 5.77 4.75
N GLN A 273 -6.90 6.96 4.55
CA GLN A 273 -7.39 7.78 5.65
C GLN A 273 -8.61 7.11 6.29
N GLY A 274 -8.67 7.04 7.63
CA GLY A 274 -9.82 6.59 8.40
C GLY A 274 -9.66 5.21 9.05
N GLU A 275 -10.79 4.60 9.38
CA GLU A 275 -10.86 3.41 10.23
C GLU A 275 -11.12 2.10 9.46
N TYR A 276 -11.34 2.17 8.16
CA TYR A 276 -11.73 1.01 7.36
C TYR A 276 -10.85 0.84 6.14
N ILE A 277 -10.50 -0.40 5.83
CA ILE A 277 -9.60 -0.69 4.71
C ILE A 277 -10.27 -0.49 3.35
N GLY A 278 -11.60 -0.66 3.29
CA GLY A 278 -12.33 -0.62 2.03
C GLY A 278 -12.03 -1.81 1.11
N PRO A 279 -12.30 -1.68 -0.19
CA PRO A 279 -11.95 -2.73 -1.13
C PRO A 279 -10.46 -3.07 -1.07
N PRO A 280 -10.09 -4.33 -1.19
CA PRO A 280 -10.93 -5.49 -1.51
C PRO A 280 -11.58 -6.14 -0.29
N PHE A 281 -11.17 -5.80 0.90
CA PHE A 281 -11.61 -6.43 2.13
C PHE A 281 -12.99 -5.95 2.64
N GLY A 282 -13.69 -5.13 1.87
CA GLY A 282 -14.90 -4.49 2.31
C GLY A 282 -14.60 -3.42 3.37
N ASN A 283 -15.42 -3.33 4.39
CA ASN A 283 -15.22 -2.38 5.49
C ASN A 283 -14.50 -3.01 6.69
N MET A 284 -13.53 -3.88 6.46
CA MET A 284 -12.70 -4.40 7.54
C MET A 284 -12.06 -3.25 8.31
N ARG A 285 -12.14 -3.29 9.64
CA ARG A 285 -11.63 -2.23 10.48
C ARG A 285 -10.10 -2.28 10.55
N ILE A 286 -9.45 -1.13 10.35
CA ILE A 286 -8.01 -0.97 10.51
C ILE A 286 -7.72 -0.58 11.96
N GLN A 287 -7.01 -1.42 12.69
CA GLN A 287 -6.65 -1.13 14.09
C GLN A 287 -5.38 -0.25 14.18
N TRP A 288 -5.25 0.78 13.35
CA TRP A 288 -4.03 1.57 13.23
C TRP A 288 -3.57 2.21 14.57
N ARG A 289 -4.53 2.61 15.43
CA ARG A 289 -4.19 3.14 16.76
C ARG A 289 -3.51 2.09 17.63
N ARG A 290 -3.98 0.86 17.57
CA ARG A 290 -3.37 -0.27 18.24
C ARG A 290 -1.99 -0.57 17.68
N TRP A 291 -1.85 -0.57 16.35
CA TRP A 291 -0.55 -0.80 15.71
C TRP A 291 0.49 0.22 16.13
N VAL A 292 0.10 1.48 16.29
CA VAL A 292 0.97 2.56 16.76
C VAL A 292 1.24 2.43 18.26
N SER A 293 0.20 2.28 19.10
CA SER A 293 0.35 2.29 20.56
C SER A 293 1.09 1.07 21.11
N GLU A 294 0.93 -0.09 20.48
CA GLU A 294 1.64 -1.34 20.81
C GLU A 294 2.97 -1.50 20.06
N LYS A 295 3.37 -0.52 19.25
CA LYS A 295 4.58 -0.56 18.41
C LYS A 295 4.67 -1.79 17.50
N ILE A 296 3.52 -2.24 17.00
CA ILE A 296 3.45 -3.32 16.00
C ILE A 296 4.08 -2.85 14.67
N ILE A 297 4.02 -1.55 14.39
CA ILE A 297 4.63 -0.92 13.23
C ILE A 297 5.63 0.15 13.66
N ASP A 298 6.63 0.41 12.83
CA ASP A 298 7.61 1.48 13.02
C ASP A 298 7.23 2.75 12.26
N GLU A 299 6.48 2.59 11.17
CA GLU A 299 6.10 3.68 10.29
C GLU A 299 4.67 3.50 9.75
N LEU A 300 3.91 4.59 9.76
CA LEU A 300 2.54 4.65 9.25
C LEU A 300 2.47 5.63 8.06
N PHE A 301 1.97 5.13 6.92
CA PHE A 301 1.72 5.94 5.73
C PHE A 301 0.22 6.11 5.52
N VAL A 302 -0.29 7.32 5.70
CA VAL A 302 -1.72 7.62 5.59
C VAL A 302 -2.04 8.22 4.23
N GLY A 303 -3.11 7.74 3.60
CA GLY A 303 -3.54 8.16 2.26
C GLY A 303 -2.84 7.38 1.14
N HIS A 304 -2.14 6.29 1.46
CA HIS A 304 -1.32 5.52 0.52
C HIS A 304 -2.09 5.13 -0.74
N ILE A 305 -1.68 5.73 -1.86
CA ILE A 305 -2.26 5.57 -3.21
C ILE A 305 -3.80 5.68 -3.22
N THR A 306 -4.38 6.30 -2.23
CA THR A 306 -5.81 6.55 -2.11
C THR A 306 -6.10 8.04 -2.13
N ARG A 307 -7.37 8.39 -2.14
CA ARG A 307 -7.80 9.78 -2.02
C ARG A 307 -7.98 10.09 -0.54
N VAL A 308 -7.48 11.24 -0.14
CA VAL A 308 -7.75 11.78 1.19
C VAL A 308 -8.81 12.86 1.08
N ARG A 309 -9.62 13.01 2.12
CA ARG A 309 -10.50 14.17 2.25
C ARG A 309 -9.65 15.38 2.69
N SER A 310 -9.83 16.51 2.02
CA SER A 310 -9.20 17.77 2.41
C SER A 310 -10.24 18.87 2.44
N ARG A 311 -10.00 19.93 3.21
CA ARG A 311 -10.80 21.16 3.19
C ARG A 311 -10.68 21.92 1.87
N TYR A 312 -9.63 21.68 1.11
CA TYR A 312 -9.48 22.27 -0.21
C TYR A 312 -10.42 21.60 -1.21
N PRO A 313 -11.03 22.36 -2.13
CA PRO A 313 -11.95 21.80 -3.10
C PRO A 313 -11.33 20.63 -3.86
N ASN A 314 -11.93 19.47 -3.76
CA ASN A 314 -11.48 18.26 -4.41
C ASN A 314 -12.67 17.60 -5.12
N ARG A 315 -12.70 17.64 -6.46
CA ARG A 315 -13.76 17.00 -7.26
C ARG A 315 -13.71 15.48 -7.21
N ALA A 316 -12.67 14.93 -6.64
CA ALA A 316 -12.39 13.51 -6.69
C ALA A 316 -12.56 12.84 -5.33
N GLN A 317 -13.65 13.07 -4.63
CA GLN A 317 -13.92 12.54 -3.29
C GLN A 317 -14.28 11.05 -3.25
N ARG A 318 -14.27 10.36 -4.38
CA ARG A 318 -14.48 8.91 -4.43
C ARG A 318 -13.19 8.19 -4.10
N GLY A 319 -12.99 7.85 -2.87
CA GLY A 319 -11.91 6.97 -2.44
C GLY A 319 -12.28 5.49 -2.58
N TRP A 320 -11.47 4.59 -2.02
CA TRP A 320 -11.62 3.14 -2.17
C TRP A 320 -12.30 2.45 -0.97
N GLY A 321 -12.52 3.15 0.13
CA GLY A 321 -13.24 2.64 1.28
C GLY A 321 -14.74 2.96 1.20
N TYR A 322 -15.61 1.98 1.33
CA TYR A 322 -17.05 2.18 1.17
C TYR A 322 -17.64 3.16 2.13
N LEU A 323 -17.42 2.93 3.41
CA LEU A 323 -17.96 3.79 4.44
C LEU A 323 -17.33 5.19 4.40
N GLN A 324 -16.08 5.27 3.99
CA GLN A 324 -15.32 6.51 3.97
C GLN A 324 -15.58 7.36 2.73
N ASN A 325 -16.18 6.77 1.70
CA ASN A 325 -16.38 7.41 0.39
C ASN A 325 -17.81 7.76 0.07
N GLN A 326 -18.71 7.43 0.92
CA GLN A 326 -20.07 7.93 0.81
C GLN A 326 -20.03 9.43 1.06
N GLU A 327 -20.40 10.18 0.04
CA GLU A 327 -20.25 11.64 -0.02
C GLU A 327 -20.86 12.37 1.19
N GLU A 328 -21.75 11.72 1.90
CA GLU A 328 -22.56 12.34 2.93
C GLU A 328 -22.31 11.76 4.33
N GLY A 329 -21.63 10.64 4.45
CA GLY A 329 -22.01 9.83 5.57
C GLY A 329 -21.02 9.70 6.69
N LEU A 330 -19.76 9.65 6.43
CA LEU A 330 -18.89 9.12 7.47
C LEU A 330 -18.09 10.13 8.24
N GLY A 331 -18.39 11.38 8.03
CA GLY A 331 -17.84 12.43 8.88
C GLY A 331 -16.31 12.39 8.97
N LEU A 332 -15.62 11.83 7.95
CA LEU A 332 -14.17 11.91 7.93
C LEU A 332 -13.78 13.38 7.97
N PRO A 333 -13.00 13.80 8.98
CA PRO A 333 -12.48 15.15 9.00
C PRO A 333 -11.53 15.35 7.80
N PRO A 334 -11.29 16.60 7.40
CA PRO A 334 -10.18 16.88 6.50
C PRO A 334 -8.90 16.24 7.01
N ILE A 335 -8.04 15.79 6.09
CA ILE A 335 -6.80 15.08 6.46
C ILE A 335 -5.93 15.93 7.39
N GLU A 336 -5.90 17.25 7.17
CA GLU A 336 -5.15 18.20 7.99
C GLU A 336 -5.64 18.22 9.45
N GLU A 337 -6.95 18.09 9.63
CA GLU A 337 -7.56 18.01 10.96
C GLU A 337 -7.29 16.64 11.61
N ALA A 338 -7.46 15.56 10.86
CA ALA A 338 -7.17 14.21 11.35
C ALA A 338 -5.71 14.07 11.79
N LEU A 339 -4.79 14.64 11.02
CA LEU A 339 -3.36 14.63 11.36
C LEU A 339 -3.09 15.38 12.66
N ARG A 340 -3.70 16.57 12.86
CA ARG A 340 -3.51 17.36 14.09
C ARG A 340 -4.12 16.72 15.33
N ARG A 341 -5.28 16.08 15.18
CA ARG A 341 -6.05 15.56 16.33
C ARG A 341 -5.69 14.16 16.73
N ASP A 342 -5.43 13.30 15.75
CA ASP A 342 -5.32 11.85 15.96
C ASP A 342 -3.94 11.30 15.57
N TYR A 343 -3.60 11.32 14.27
CA TYR A 343 -2.41 10.62 13.77
C TYR A 343 -1.11 11.19 14.34
N GLY A 344 -0.92 12.51 14.23
CA GLY A 344 0.33 13.17 14.65
C GLY A 344 0.61 12.98 16.14
N PRO A 345 -0.32 13.34 17.05
CA PRO A 345 -0.12 13.16 18.48
C PRO A 345 0.16 11.73 18.90
N LEU A 346 -0.59 10.76 18.32
CA LEU A 346 -0.43 9.35 18.68
C LEU A 346 0.91 8.80 18.18
N CYS A 347 1.25 9.07 16.93
CA CYS A 347 2.52 8.62 16.35
C CYS A 347 3.72 9.23 17.10
N SER A 348 3.70 10.55 17.38
CA SER A 348 4.74 11.21 18.16
C SER A 348 4.91 10.62 19.56
N LYS A 349 3.78 10.39 20.26
CA LYS A 349 3.80 9.82 21.61
C LYS A 349 4.49 8.45 21.66
N HIS A 350 4.31 7.64 20.62
CA HIS A 350 4.84 6.27 20.58
C HIS A 350 6.10 6.12 19.74
N GLY A 351 6.64 7.21 19.17
CA GLY A 351 7.86 7.19 18.35
C GLY A 351 7.69 6.43 17.02
N VAL A 352 6.48 6.40 16.48
CA VAL A 352 6.18 5.86 15.15
C VAL A 352 6.29 6.99 14.13
N LYS A 353 7.06 6.80 13.05
CA LYS A 353 7.14 7.79 11.98
C LYS A 353 5.82 7.88 11.21
N LEU A 354 5.37 9.09 10.92
CA LEU A 354 4.13 9.36 10.19
C LEU A 354 4.40 10.00 8.84
N TYR A 355 4.08 9.29 7.78
CA TYR A 355 4.13 9.80 6.42
C TYR A 355 2.72 10.02 5.87
N VAL A 356 2.57 11.01 5.01
CA VAL A 356 1.27 11.37 4.46
C VAL A 356 1.35 11.42 2.94
N GLU A 357 0.51 10.65 2.27
CA GLU A 357 0.30 10.76 0.83
C GLU A 357 -0.97 11.58 0.57
N PRO A 358 -0.84 12.84 0.15
CA PRO A 358 -2.01 13.69 -0.05
C PRO A 358 -2.86 13.32 -1.28
N GLY A 359 -2.67 12.13 -1.82
CA GLY A 359 -3.50 11.54 -2.86
C GLY A 359 -3.43 12.27 -4.20
N ASN A 360 -4.60 12.50 -4.81
CA ASN A 360 -4.70 13.07 -6.15
C ASN A 360 -4.20 14.50 -6.33
N PHE A 361 -3.73 15.15 -5.28
CA PHE A 361 -3.10 16.46 -5.40
C PHE A 361 -1.80 16.45 -6.21
N TYR A 362 -1.27 15.23 -6.48
CA TYR A 362 -0.03 15.02 -7.25
C TYR A 362 -0.25 14.27 -8.56
N ARG A 363 -1.32 14.53 -9.28
CA ARG A 363 -1.47 13.91 -10.60
C ARG A 363 -0.64 14.59 -11.66
N HIS A 364 0.02 13.75 -12.46
CA HIS A 364 0.64 14.14 -13.72
C HIS A 364 -0.29 14.93 -14.63
N HIS A 365 0.21 16.04 -15.16
CA HIS A 365 -0.50 16.85 -16.15
C HIS A 365 -0.82 16.13 -17.47
N LYS A 366 -0.26 14.95 -17.72
CA LYS A 366 -0.29 14.28 -19.04
C LYS A 366 -1.03 12.94 -19.08
N GLN A 367 -1.53 12.41 -17.97
CA GLN A 367 -2.43 11.26 -18.04
C GLN A 367 -3.87 11.71 -17.93
N PRO A 368 -4.71 11.41 -18.96
CA PRO A 368 -6.15 11.49 -18.79
C PRO A 368 -6.47 10.51 -17.66
N ALA A 369 -6.80 11.08 -16.54
CA ALA A 369 -7.07 10.35 -15.34
C ALA A 369 -8.12 9.29 -15.54
N TYR A 370 -8.03 8.22 -14.84
CA TYR A 370 -9.18 7.49 -14.39
C TYR A 370 -10.11 8.46 -13.63
N GLY A 371 -11.06 9.10 -14.34
CA GLY A 371 -12.03 10.05 -13.79
C GLY A 371 -11.47 11.46 -13.53
N SER A 372 -12.00 12.39 -14.28
CA SER A 372 -11.92 13.84 -14.15
C SER A 372 -11.77 14.36 -12.72
N GLY A 373 -10.73 15.11 -12.43
CA GLY A 373 -10.63 15.85 -11.19
C GLY A 373 -9.22 16.09 -10.66
N ALA A 374 -8.23 16.23 -11.55
CA ALA A 374 -6.93 16.77 -11.14
C ALA A 374 -7.14 18.18 -10.56
N GLN A 375 -6.69 18.39 -9.34
CA GLN A 375 -6.70 19.72 -8.72
C GLN A 375 -5.63 20.60 -9.39
N PRO A 376 -5.85 21.91 -9.42
CA PRO A 376 -4.79 22.84 -9.80
C PRO A 376 -3.55 22.58 -8.94
N PRO A 377 -2.35 22.61 -9.51
CA PRO A 377 -1.09 22.40 -8.78
C PRO A 377 -0.97 23.24 -7.51
N GLU A 378 -1.46 24.47 -7.56
CA GLU A 378 -1.42 25.40 -6.43
C GLU A 378 -2.23 24.93 -5.21
N VAL A 379 -3.34 24.23 -5.45
CA VAL A 379 -4.13 23.64 -4.35
C VAL A 379 -3.36 22.50 -3.69
N GLY A 380 -2.70 21.66 -4.49
CA GLY A 380 -1.84 20.62 -3.97
C GLY A 380 -0.65 21.14 -3.17
N LYS A 381 0.01 22.18 -3.66
CA LYS A 381 1.11 22.84 -2.97
C LYS A 381 0.67 23.42 -1.61
N LYS A 382 -0.50 24.07 -1.54
CA LYS A 382 -1.06 24.60 -0.28
C LYS A 382 -1.31 23.48 0.73
N LEU A 383 -1.93 22.37 0.30
CA LEU A 383 -2.19 21.22 1.16
C LEU A 383 -0.89 20.66 1.71
N VAL A 384 0.09 20.46 0.85
CA VAL A 384 1.40 19.92 1.24
C VAL A 384 2.10 20.85 2.22
N ALA A 385 2.16 22.14 1.92
CA ALA A 385 2.77 23.14 2.81
C ALA A 385 2.12 23.10 4.19
N GLU A 386 0.80 22.97 4.26
CA GLU A 386 0.08 22.85 5.52
C GLU A 386 0.39 21.54 6.24
N ILE A 387 0.36 20.39 5.55
CA ILE A 387 0.66 19.07 6.14
C ILE A 387 2.05 19.08 6.78
N LEU A 388 3.04 19.66 6.11
CA LEU A 388 4.42 19.73 6.60
C LEU A 388 4.59 20.58 7.87
N THR A 389 3.63 21.44 8.19
CA THR A 389 3.64 22.22 9.45
C THR A 389 2.99 21.48 10.62
N ILE A 390 2.38 20.32 10.38
CA ILE A 390 1.65 19.59 11.43
C ILE A 390 2.64 18.81 12.29
N PRO A 391 2.66 19.02 13.61
CA PRO A 391 3.51 18.27 14.51
C PRO A 391 3.28 16.75 14.39
N GLY A 392 4.38 15.99 14.34
CA GLY A 392 4.34 14.53 14.23
C GLY A 392 4.30 14.00 12.81
N VAL A 393 4.12 14.84 11.79
CA VAL A 393 4.32 14.44 10.40
C VAL A 393 5.82 14.38 10.11
N THR A 394 6.28 13.19 9.70
CA THR A 394 7.69 12.93 9.37
C THR A 394 8.00 13.35 7.94
N GLY A 395 7.11 13.03 6.99
CA GLY A 395 7.41 13.31 5.59
C GLY A 395 6.24 13.09 4.63
N ILE A 396 6.50 13.40 3.37
CA ILE A 396 5.57 13.33 2.24
C ILE A 396 6.25 12.70 1.03
N PRO A 397 5.48 12.19 0.04
CA PRO A 397 6.07 11.67 -1.19
C PRO A 397 6.61 12.80 -2.06
N VAL A 398 7.74 12.54 -2.69
CA VAL A 398 8.21 13.31 -3.83
C VAL A 398 7.54 12.76 -5.08
N ARG A 399 7.18 13.65 -6.00
CA ARG A 399 6.73 13.19 -7.32
C ARG A 399 7.91 12.57 -8.06
N TYR A 400 7.67 11.44 -8.68
CA TYR A 400 8.65 10.81 -9.53
C TYR A 400 9.14 11.78 -10.64
N ASP A 401 8.24 12.61 -11.16
CA ASP A 401 8.53 13.63 -12.16
C ASP A 401 9.44 14.73 -11.64
N ASP A 402 9.25 15.15 -10.40
CA ASP A 402 10.05 16.20 -9.77
C ASP A 402 11.51 15.74 -9.53
N VAL A 403 11.76 14.41 -9.54
CA VAL A 403 13.07 13.83 -9.30
C VAL A 403 13.70 13.17 -10.53
N THR A 404 12.96 13.01 -11.61
CA THR A 404 13.44 12.39 -12.86
C THR A 404 13.53 13.34 -14.03
N GLU A 405 12.87 14.50 -13.99
CA GLU A 405 13.09 15.56 -14.96
C GLU A 405 14.45 16.20 -14.67
N SER A 406 15.51 15.62 -15.20
CA SER A 406 16.78 16.29 -15.33
C SER A 406 16.71 17.22 -16.53
N ASP A 407 16.89 18.50 -16.29
CA ASP A 407 17.57 19.48 -17.13
C ASP A 407 17.65 19.12 -18.64
N GLY A 408 16.59 19.31 -19.33
CA GLY A 408 16.47 19.15 -20.76
C GLY A 408 15.57 20.23 -21.35
N LYS A 409 15.72 21.47 -20.86
CA LYS A 409 15.29 22.68 -21.55
C LYS A 409 16.28 23.80 -21.24
N GLU A 410 17.31 23.86 -22.03
CA GLU A 410 17.80 25.12 -22.55
C GLU A 410 17.12 25.39 -23.89
#